data_5aeb93c563cbd3a9bcf20e763505ec2b
#
_entry.id   5aeb93c563cbd3a9bcf20e763505ec2b
#
_cell.length_a   1.000
_cell.length_b   1.000
_cell.length_c   1.000
_cell.angle_alpha   90.00
_cell.angle_beta   90.00
_cell.angle_gamma   90.00
#
_symmetry.space_group_name_H-M   'P 1'
#
loop_
_entity.id
_entity.type
_entity.pdbx_description
1 polymer ?
#
loop_
_entity_poly.entity_id
_entity_poly.type
_entity_poly.pdbx_seq_one_letter_code
_entity_poly.pdbx_strand_id
1 'polypeptide(L)'
;MTICMKNMKNCLFAVLFVCLSASAQVLSLPIAQAEEPASVERQPLVVALDGSGQFLSIQEAVDAAKKGDTVLIRPGAYAEDVTIHSKENVRLIGAGMDQVTILGRERVGVFHVGKWPYGATNIEISGITINEHGGHAMGMFNGRGIVLHHVRVKGMLFTQQVEDVRIEDCIIGGSETTGVQFANSQAVMRSNFIHDNDHGVSVAGKSTVRLERNVITRSLFEAVIVNDQAKATLLGNTFVKNGGGAAFLGTSQNEASGNIVSLNAYGFVVAPSSRVLFSYNAMQNSGSNYLRSGTPNQPAPELKPDSDLTVDPRFVDTARDDFRLRADTALVKIGEFPY
;
A
#
# COMPACT_ATOMS: atom_id res chain seq x y z
N MET A 1 52.01 42.02 28.70
CA MET A 1 52.36 42.56 30.00
C MET A 1 51.50 41.80 30.99
N THR A 2 51.94 40.64 31.38
CA THR A 2 52.79 40.25 32.47
C THR A 2 52.13 40.40 33.86
N ILE A 3 51.97 39.19 34.50
CA ILE A 3 52.18 38.92 35.92
C ILE A 3 50.93 39.12 36.80
N CYS A 4 50.61 38.31 37.80
CA CYS A 4 51.15 37.09 38.44
C CYS A 4 50.19 36.61 39.50
N MET A 5 50.22 35.31 39.70
CA MET A 5 49.86 34.48 40.82
C MET A 5 49.82 35.13 42.24
N LYS A 6 48.94 34.68 43.15
CA LYS A 6 49.28 33.82 44.30
C LYS A 6 48.17 33.60 45.29
N ASN A 7 47.96 32.34 45.60
CA ASN A 7 47.58 31.67 46.87
C ASN A 7 47.34 32.50 48.16
N MET A 8 46.30 32.13 48.92
CA MET A 8 46.53 31.46 50.25
C MET A 8 45.20 31.16 50.98
N LYS A 9 44.94 29.91 51.26
CA LYS A 9 44.76 29.17 52.51
C LYS A 9 43.80 29.72 53.58
N ASN A 10 42.88 28.83 53.93
CA ASN A 10 42.33 28.49 55.22
C ASN A 10 41.72 29.59 56.12
N CYS A 11 40.43 29.47 56.41
CA CYS A 11 39.90 29.57 57.76
C CYS A 11 38.61 28.76 57.97
N LEU A 12 38.67 27.87 58.87
CA LEU A 12 37.64 27.01 59.43
C LEU A 12 36.69 27.84 60.28
N PHE A 13 35.38 27.88 59.99
CA PHE A 13 34.36 28.23 60.94
C PHE A 13 33.20 27.26 60.82
N ALA A 14 33.08 26.41 61.82
CA ALA A 14 31.95 25.56 62.06
C ALA A 14 30.78 26.40 62.58
N VAL A 15 29.70 26.46 61.82
CA VAL A 15 28.41 26.95 62.32
C VAL A 15 27.44 25.80 62.34
N LEU A 16 27.09 25.39 63.54
CA LEU A 16 26.09 24.36 63.80
C LEU A 16 24.71 24.93 63.51
N PHE A 17 24.09 24.49 62.39
CA PHE A 17 22.70 24.78 62.11
C PHE A 17 21.87 23.52 62.39
N VAL A 18 21.10 23.61 63.48
CA VAL A 18 20.03 22.65 63.75
C VAL A 18 18.89 22.92 62.81
N CYS A 19 18.74 22.06 61.75
CA CYS A 19 17.55 22.08 60.90
C CYS A 19 16.49 21.16 61.48
N LEU A 20 15.41 21.74 61.98
CA LEU A 20 14.15 21.03 62.22
C LEU A 20 13.65 20.49 60.89
N SER A 21 13.57 19.19 60.80
CA SER A 21 12.91 18.51 59.65
C SER A 21 11.38 18.58 59.83
N ALA A 22 10.75 19.58 59.21
CA ALA A 22 9.33 19.55 58.96
C ALA A 22 9.08 18.68 57.73
N SER A 23 8.66 17.45 57.91
CA SER A 23 8.19 16.56 56.87
C SER A 23 6.84 17.06 56.32
N ALA A 24 6.86 17.84 55.24
CA ALA A 24 5.66 18.12 54.45
C ALA A 24 5.24 16.84 53.73
N GLN A 25 4.24 16.16 54.27
CA GLN A 25 3.52 15.11 53.50
C GLN A 25 2.75 15.78 52.37
N VAL A 26 3.26 15.68 51.17
CA VAL A 26 2.49 16.03 49.96
C VAL A 26 1.40 14.98 49.81
N LEU A 27 0.18 15.32 50.15
CA LEU A 27 -1.00 14.54 49.85
C LEU A 27 -1.12 14.51 48.32
N SER A 28 -0.64 13.45 47.67
CA SER A 28 -0.94 13.18 46.29
C SER A 28 -2.41 12.75 46.16
N LEU A 29 -3.27 13.69 45.81
CA LEU A 29 -4.61 13.36 45.35
C LEU A 29 -4.48 12.48 44.10
N PRO A 30 -5.16 11.32 44.03
CA PRO A 30 -5.19 10.55 42.78
C PRO A 30 -5.82 11.44 41.72
N ILE A 31 -5.06 11.73 40.66
CA ILE A 31 -5.63 12.26 39.41
C ILE A 31 -6.59 11.18 38.94
N ALA A 32 -7.89 11.44 39.06
CA ALA A 32 -8.89 10.61 38.43
C ALA A 32 -8.54 10.55 36.92
N GLN A 33 -8.05 9.40 36.47
CA GLN A 33 -7.98 9.14 35.05
C GLN A 33 -9.42 9.24 34.57
N ALA A 34 -9.69 10.24 33.75
CA ALA A 34 -10.94 10.28 33.02
C ALA A 34 -11.00 8.98 32.21
N GLU A 35 -11.84 8.06 32.63
CA GLU A 35 -12.17 6.89 31.82
C GLU A 35 -12.65 7.44 30.46
N GLU A 36 -11.93 7.11 29.38
CA GLU A 36 -12.46 7.35 28.04
C GLU A 36 -13.85 6.73 28.00
N PRO A 37 -14.87 7.46 27.55
CA PRO A 37 -16.22 6.94 27.52
C PRO A 37 -16.20 5.66 26.69
N ALA A 38 -16.60 4.55 27.30
CA ALA A 38 -16.69 3.26 26.64
C ALA A 38 -17.36 3.47 25.29
N SER A 39 -16.70 3.04 24.20
CA SER A 39 -17.24 3.20 22.85
C SER A 39 -18.63 2.58 22.83
N VAL A 40 -19.64 3.41 22.71
CA VAL A 40 -21.02 2.93 22.53
C VAL A 40 -21.01 2.16 21.22
N GLU A 41 -21.08 0.84 21.29
CA GLU A 41 -21.12 -0.05 20.15
C GLU A 41 -22.42 0.22 19.40
N ARG A 42 -22.32 1.02 18.34
CA ARG A 42 -23.49 1.39 17.53
C ARG A 42 -23.89 0.21 16.69
N GLN A 43 -25.21 -0.02 16.59
CA GLN A 43 -25.71 -1.01 15.66
C GLN A 43 -25.30 -0.64 14.23
N PRO A 44 -24.79 -1.60 13.44
CA PRO A 44 -24.37 -1.32 12.07
C PRO A 44 -25.58 -0.93 11.20
N LEU A 45 -25.29 -0.10 10.21
CA LEU A 45 -26.22 0.23 9.13
C LEU A 45 -26.22 -0.93 8.13
N VAL A 46 -27.32 -1.63 7.98
CA VAL A 46 -27.41 -2.83 7.14
C VAL A 46 -28.04 -2.48 5.80
N VAL A 47 -27.31 -2.80 4.71
CA VAL A 47 -27.78 -2.71 3.33
C VAL A 47 -28.16 -4.09 2.83
N ALA A 48 -29.39 -4.26 2.34
CA ALA A 48 -29.90 -5.53 1.82
C ALA A 48 -30.96 -5.32 0.74
N LEU A 49 -30.75 -5.89 -0.45
CA LEU A 49 -31.68 -5.74 -1.59
C LEU A 49 -33.04 -6.40 -1.38
N ASP A 50 -33.13 -7.35 -0.47
CA ASP A 50 -34.38 -8.06 -0.12
C ASP A 50 -35.25 -7.32 0.90
N GLY A 51 -34.83 -6.14 1.34
CA GLY A 51 -35.51 -5.34 2.34
C GLY A 51 -35.32 -5.79 3.80
N SER A 52 -34.45 -6.76 4.06
CA SER A 52 -34.11 -7.20 5.42
C SER A 52 -33.18 -6.24 6.17
N GLY A 53 -32.64 -5.23 5.50
CA GLY A 53 -31.81 -4.16 6.06
C GLY A 53 -32.56 -2.84 6.23
N GLN A 54 -31.88 -1.84 6.80
CA GLN A 54 -32.40 -0.47 6.89
C GLN A 54 -32.34 0.26 5.54
N PHE A 55 -31.44 -0.16 4.64
CA PHE A 55 -31.17 0.48 3.35
C PHE A 55 -31.22 -0.53 2.22
N LEU A 56 -31.68 -0.08 1.05
CA LEU A 56 -31.62 -0.85 -0.20
C LEU A 56 -30.40 -0.46 -1.06
N SER A 57 -29.80 0.70 -0.78
CA SER A 57 -28.68 1.28 -1.49
C SER A 57 -27.47 1.47 -0.55
N ILE A 58 -26.27 1.16 -1.06
CA ILE A 58 -25.00 1.40 -0.34
C ILE A 58 -24.79 2.90 -0.17
N GLN A 59 -25.09 3.72 -1.21
CA GLN A 59 -24.92 5.16 -1.13
C GLN A 59 -25.79 5.78 -0.06
N GLU A 60 -27.06 5.37 0.06
CA GLU A 60 -27.96 5.87 1.12
C GLU A 60 -27.42 5.55 2.52
N ALA A 61 -26.90 4.34 2.73
CA ALA A 61 -26.29 3.96 4.00
C ALA A 61 -25.01 4.76 4.29
N VAL A 62 -24.16 5.00 3.27
CA VAL A 62 -22.98 5.85 3.38
C VAL A 62 -23.36 7.29 3.72
N ASP A 63 -24.40 7.84 3.10
CA ASP A 63 -24.87 9.20 3.39
C ASP A 63 -25.36 9.33 4.83
N ALA A 64 -26.08 8.33 5.32
CA ALA A 64 -26.60 8.27 6.69
C ALA A 64 -25.49 8.01 7.74
N ALA A 65 -24.38 7.40 7.33
CA ALA A 65 -23.30 7.01 8.25
C ALA A 65 -22.64 8.21 8.93
N LYS A 66 -22.45 8.10 10.22
CA LYS A 66 -21.77 9.07 11.09
C LYS A 66 -20.37 8.55 11.42
N LYS A 67 -19.53 9.40 11.99
CA LYS A 67 -18.20 9.03 12.48
C LYS A 67 -18.27 7.81 13.41
N GLY A 68 -17.50 6.78 13.08
CA GLY A 68 -17.39 5.53 13.81
C GLY A 68 -18.41 4.46 13.41
N ASP A 69 -19.31 4.75 12.48
CA ASP A 69 -20.31 3.78 12.05
C ASP A 69 -19.74 2.71 11.12
N THR A 70 -20.39 1.55 11.13
CA THR A 70 -20.12 0.44 10.21
C THR A 70 -21.33 0.24 9.31
N VAL A 71 -21.09 0.19 8.00
CA VAL A 71 -22.07 -0.20 6.98
C VAL A 71 -21.82 -1.67 6.63
N LEU A 72 -22.79 -2.53 6.88
CA LEU A 72 -22.75 -3.95 6.51
C LEU A 72 -23.56 -4.18 5.24
N ILE A 73 -22.90 -4.73 4.22
CA ILE A 73 -23.51 -4.96 2.91
C ILE A 73 -23.79 -6.46 2.76
N ARG A 74 -25.07 -6.81 2.68
CA ARG A 74 -25.52 -8.19 2.48
C ARG A 74 -25.21 -8.68 1.06
N PRO A 75 -25.19 -10.01 0.82
CA PRO A 75 -24.99 -10.54 -0.51
C PRO A 75 -25.93 -9.93 -1.55
N GLY A 76 -25.40 -9.59 -2.73
CA GLY A 76 -26.19 -9.02 -3.82
C GLY A 76 -25.34 -8.33 -4.88
N ALA A 77 -26.00 -7.98 -6.00
CA ALA A 77 -25.44 -7.19 -7.07
C ALA A 77 -26.07 -5.78 -7.02
N TYR A 78 -25.34 -4.81 -6.55
CA TYR A 78 -25.77 -3.44 -6.34
C TYR A 78 -25.42 -2.61 -7.57
N ALA A 79 -26.44 -2.22 -8.35
CA ALA A 79 -26.25 -1.42 -9.56
C ALA A 79 -26.28 0.06 -9.18
N GLU A 80 -25.17 0.59 -8.69
CA GLU A 80 -25.01 1.97 -8.24
C GLU A 80 -23.55 2.42 -8.27
N ASP A 81 -23.33 3.73 -8.30
CA ASP A 81 -22.05 4.36 -8.07
C ASP A 81 -21.99 4.85 -6.62
N VAL A 82 -20.87 4.61 -5.94
CA VAL A 82 -20.72 4.92 -4.51
C VAL A 82 -19.63 5.98 -4.30
N THR A 83 -19.93 7.02 -3.55
CA THR A 83 -18.97 8.05 -3.19
C THR A 83 -18.96 8.28 -1.67
N ILE A 84 -17.79 8.08 -1.06
CA ILE A 84 -17.54 8.35 0.35
C ILE A 84 -16.72 9.63 0.45
N HIS A 85 -17.34 10.77 0.77
CA HIS A 85 -16.61 12.02 0.98
C HIS A 85 -17.01 12.70 2.27
N SER A 86 -16.12 13.48 2.86
CA SER A 86 -16.36 14.18 4.14
C SER A 86 -16.80 13.24 5.28
N LYS A 87 -16.39 11.96 5.20
CA LYS A 87 -16.61 10.95 6.23
C LYS A 87 -15.32 10.68 6.99
N GLU A 88 -15.47 10.26 8.24
CA GLU A 88 -14.36 9.96 9.13
C GLU A 88 -14.65 8.71 9.94
N ASN A 89 -13.68 7.80 10.02
CA ASN A 89 -13.77 6.54 10.78
C ASN A 89 -15.00 5.71 10.39
N VAL A 90 -15.27 5.55 9.10
CA VAL A 90 -16.39 4.72 8.60
C VAL A 90 -15.84 3.43 8.00
N ARG A 91 -16.50 2.32 8.30
CA ARG A 91 -16.18 1.01 7.75
C ARG A 91 -17.29 0.52 6.83
N LEU A 92 -16.93 0.07 5.62
CA LEU A 92 -17.82 -0.63 4.68
C LEU A 92 -17.40 -2.08 4.61
N ILE A 93 -18.24 -2.98 5.07
CA ILE A 93 -17.94 -4.40 5.15
C ILE A 93 -18.98 -5.19 4.36
N GLY A 94 -18.57 -5.75 3.22
CA GLY A 94 -19.37 -6.68 2.45
C GLY A 94 -19.30 -8.10 3.00
N ALA A 95 -20.27 -8.90 2.66
CA ALA A 95 -20.33 -10.32 3.06
C ALA A 95 -19.22 -11.19 2.45
N GLY A 96 -18.48 -10.68 1.49
CA GLY A 96 -17.37 -11.34 0.80
C GLY A 96 -17.28 -10.89 -0.66
N MET A 97 -16.06 -10.83 -1.22
CA MET A 97 -15.84 -10.38 -2.59
C MET A 97 -16.51 -11.27 -3.66
N ASP A 98 -16.89 -12.48 -3.33
CA ASP A 98 -17.66 -13.34 -4.24
C ASP A 98 -19.18 -13.25 -4.02
N GLN A 99 -19.62 -12.52 -3.00
CA GLN A 99 -21.03 -12.40 -2.62
C GLN A 99 -21.61 -11.00 -2.84
N VAL A 100 -20.77 -9.96 -2.77
CA VAL A 100 -21.18 -8.57 -2.95
C VAL A 100 -20.49 -7.99 -4.17
N THR A 101 -21.26 -7.55 -5.15
CA THR A 101 -20.75 -6.88 -6.35
C THR A 101 -21.40 -5.52 -6.51
N ILE A 102 -20.59 -4.49 -6.66
CA ILE A 102 -21.02 -3.14 -7.05
C ILE A 102 -20.79 -3.01 -8.54
N LEU A 103 -21.88 -2.77 -9.28
CA LEU A 103 -21.91 -2.61 -10.72
C LEU A 103 -22.09 -1.12 -11.04
N GLY A 104 -21.10 -0.49 -11.62
CA GLY A 104 -21.17 0.91 -12.03
C GLY A 104 -22.28 1.18 -13.03
N ARG A 105 -22.93 2.32 -12.89
CA ARG A 105 -23.95 2.81 -13.84
C ARG A 105 -23.35 3.73 -14.90
N GLU A 106 -22.33 4.48 -14.54
CA GLU A 106 -21.68 5.46 -15.40
C GLU A 106 -20.29 4.99 -15.84
N ARG A 107 -19.79 5.57 -16.94
CA ARG A 107 -18.46 5.25 -17.47
C ARG A 107 -17.29 5.87 -16.67
N VAL A 108 -17.56 6.66 -15.65
CA VAL A 108 -16.54 7.42 -14.92
C VAL A 108 -16.61 7.12 -13.43
N GLY A 109 -15.89 6.08 -13.02
CA GLY A 109 -15.66 5.77 -11.61
C GLY A 109 -16.87 5.21 -10.86
N VAL A 110 -16.80 3.93 -10.54
CA VAL A 110 -17.87 3.21 -9.83
C VAL A 110 -17.83 3.47 -8.33
N PHE A 111 -16.61 3.59 -7.77
CA PHE A 111 -16.43 3.72 -6.34
C PHE A 111 -15.38 4.79 -6.02
N HIS A 112 -15.79 5.83 -5.30
CA HIS A 112 -14.88 6.89 -4.91
C HIS A 112 -14.74 7.02 -3.40
N VAL A 113 -13.50 7.18 -2.93
CA VAL A 113 -13.18 7.60 -1.55
C VAL A 113 -12.54 8.97 -1.62
N GLY A 114 -13.25 9.98 -1.15
CA GLY A 114 -12.93 11.39 -1.38
C GLY A 114 -13.47 11.90 -2.71
N LYS A 115 -13.58 13.20 -2.78
CA LYS A 115 -13.97 13.96 -3.97
C LYS A 115 -13.27 15.32 -3.90
N TRP A 116 -12.70 15.78 -5.01
CA TRP A 116 -12.08 17.11 -5.01
C TRP A 116 -13.08 18.21 -4.67
N PRO A 117 -12.78 19.14 -3.74
CA PRO A 117 -11.64 19.16 -2.83
C PRO A 117 -11.84 18.39 -1.51
N TYR A 118 -12.94 17.68 -1.34
CA TYR A 118 -13.34 17.03 -0.09
C TYR A 118 -12.81 15.59 0.00
N GLY A 119 -11.92 15.32 0.96
CA GLY A 119 -11.40 13.99 1.23
C GLY A 119 -12.30 13.15 2.14
N ALA A 120 -11.77 11.99 2.52
CA ALA A 120 -12.29 11.14 3.57
C ALA A 120 -11.13 10.65 4.43
N THR A 121 -11.37 10.34 5.71
CA THR A 121 -10.32 10.00 6.66
C THR A 121 -10.66 8.72 7.41
N ASN A 122 -9.68 7.82 7.53
CA ASN A 122 -9.82 6.54 8.23
C ASN A 122 -11.03 5.74 7.71
N ILE A 123 -11.01 5.42 6.45
CA ILE A 123 -12.04 4.61 5.78
C ILE A 123 -11.49 3.20 5.58
N GLU A 124 -12.26 2.21 6.03
CA GLU A 124 -11.98 0.80 5.80
C GLU A 124 -13.02 0.21 4.85
N ILE A 125 -12.57 -0.54 3.86
CA ILE A 125 -13.43 -1.18 2.86
C ILE A 125 -12.98 -2.63 2.69
N SER A 126 -13.93 -3.56 2.82
CA SER A 126 -13.61 -4.99 2.68
C SER A 126 -14.79 -5.82 2.16
N GLY A 127 -14.45 -7.00 1.64
CA GLY A 127 -15.44 -8.03 1.31
C GLY A 127 -16.38 -7.69 0.15
N ILE A 128 -15.92 -6.89 -0.82
CA ILE A 128 -16.71 -6.47 -1.99
C ILE A 128 -15.95 -6.67 -3.31
N THR A 129 -16.70 -6.82 -4.39
CA THR A 129 -16.20 -6.67 -5.76
C THR A 129 -16.71 -5.35 -6.34
N ILE A 130 -15.80 -4.57 -6.90
CA ILE A 130 -16.11 -3.35 -7.66
C ILE A 130 -15.86 -3.67 -9.14
N ASN A 131 -16.90 -3.53 -9.97
CA ASN A 131 -16.85 -3.90 -11.38
C ASN A 131 -17.23 -2.70 -12.25
N GLU A 132 -16.33 -2.29 -13.11
CA GLU A 132 -16.54 -1.16 -14.03
C GLU A 132 -17.03 -1.59 -15.42
N HIS A 133 -17.50 -0.59 -16.19
CA HIS A 133 -17.86 -0.70 -17.59
C HIS A 133 -17.16 0.36 -18.47
N GLY A 134 -15.84 0.55 -18.33
CA GLY A 134 -15.00 1.40 -19.19
C GLY A 134 -14.56 2.73 -18.59
N GLY A 135 -13.78 2.71 -17.51
CA GLY A 135 -13.18 3.87 -16.87
C GLY A 135 -12.32 3.48 -15.67
N HIS A 136 -12.45 4.17 -14.55
CA HIS A 136 -11.85 3.76 -13.30
C HIS A 136 -12.85 2.95 -12.48
N ALA A 137 -12.48 1.76 -12.03
CA ALA A 137 -13.32 1.03 -11.10
C ALA A 137 -13.34 1.74 -9.74
N MET A 138 -12.18 2.17 -9.27
CA MET A 138 -12.05 2.82 -7.96
C MET A 138 -11.13 4.02 -8.00
N GLY A 139 -11.58 5.14 -7.41
CA GLY A 139 -10.79 6.36 -7.24
C GLY A 139 -10.66 6.75 -5.77
N MET A 140 -9.47 7.19 -5.34
CA MET A 140 -9.23 7.77 -4.03
C MET A 140 -8.64 9.16 -4.19
N PHE A 141 -9.22 10.16 -3.53
CA PHE A 141 -8.84 11.56 -3.72
C PHE A 141 -8.77 12.31 -2.39
N ASN A 142 -7.68 13.05 -2.17
CA ASN A 142 -7.52 13.97 -1.03
C ASN A 142 -7.84 13.34 0.35
N GLY A 143 -7.59 12.03 0.50
CA GLY A 143 -7.94 11.29 1.71
C GLY A 143 -6.71 10.94 2.55
N ARG A 144 -6.98 10.34 3.71
CA ARG A 144 -5.94 9.81 4.59
C ARG A 144 -6.43 8.58 5.35
N GLY A 145 -5.52 7.61 5.57
CA GLY A 145 -5.83 6.42 6.38
C GLY A 145 -6.86 5.52 5.71
N ILE A 146 -6.75 5.30 4.41
CA ILE A 146 -7.69 4.46 3.66
C ILE A 146 -7.15 3.04 3.60
N VAL A 147 -7.96 2.07 4.05
CA VAL A 147 -7.61 0.66 4.09
C VAL A 147 -8.54 -0.13 3.19
N LEU A 148 -7.98 -0.84 2.23
CA LEU A 148 -8.66 -1.86 1.43
C LEU A 148 -8.11 -3.23 1.78
N HIS A 149 -8.98 -4.18 2.11
CA HIS A 149 -8.56 -5.56 2.25
C HIS A 149 -9.66 -6.52 1.79
N HIS A 150 -9.25 -7.64 1.19
CA HIS A 150 -10.21 -8.61 0.63
C HIS A 150 -11.22 -7.95 -0.33
N VAL A 151 -10.73 -7.08 -1.21
CA VAL A 151 -11.53 -6.39 -2.25
C VAL A 151 -11.09 -6.89 -3.61
N ARG A 152 -12.06 -7.15 -4.49
CA ARG A 152 -11.77 -7.38 -5.91
C ARG A 152 -12.11 -6.13 -6.71
N VAL A 153 -11.13 -5.61 -7.44
CA VAL A 153 -11.30 -4.48 -8.35
C VAL A 153 -11.14 -4.97 -9.78
N LYS A 154 -12.21 -4.94 -10.55
CA LYS A 154 -12.18 -5.23 -11.99
C LYS A 154 -12.10 -3.91 -12.75
N GLY A 155 -10.87 -3.56 -13.18
CA GLY A 155 -10.52 -2.29 -13.76
C GLY A 155 -9.45 -1.54 -12.98
N MET A 156 -9.26 -0.25 -13.23
CA MET A 156 -8.22 0.56 -12.62
C MET A 156 -8.59 1.04 -11.20
N LEU A 157 -7.64 0.90 -10.26
CA LEU A 157 -7.63 1.61 -8.99
C LEU A 157 -6.69 2.81 -9.09
N PHE A 158 -7.20 4.01 -8.90
CA PHE A 158 -6.45 5.25 -9.00
C PHE A 158 -6.40 6.00 -7.67
N THR A 159 -5.24 6.54 -7.31
CA THR A 159 -5.09 7.40 -6.12
C THR A 159 -4.46 8.73 -6.49
N GLN A 160 -4.97 9.82 -5.96
CA GLN A 160 -4.43 11.15 -6.14
C GLN A 160 -4.44 11.96 -4.85
N GLN A 161 -3.25 12.39 -4.40
CA GLN A 161 -3.08 13.19 -3.18
C GLN A 161 -3.69 12.52 -1.94
N VAL A 162 -3.39 11.21 -1.76
CA VAL A 162 -3.87 10.41 -0.63
C VAL A 162 -2.69 9.96 0.22
N GLU A 163 -2.82 10.09 1.53
CA GLU A 163 -1.82 9.68 2.50
C GLU A 163 -2.25 8.42 3.26
N ASP A 164 -1.29 7.59 3.66
CA ASP A 164 -1.50 6.36 4.45
C ASP A 164 -2.58 5.45 3.83
N VAL A 165 -2.37 5.07 2.57
CA VAL A 165 -3.20 4.07 1.89
C VAL A 165 -2.62 2.69 2.15
N ARG A 166 -3.47 1.72 2.51
CA ARG A 166 -3.13 0.30 2.62
C ARG A 166 -4.03 -0.52 1.72
N ILE A 167 -3.42 -1.34 0.88
CA ILE A 167 -4.11 -2.26 -0.02
C ILE A 167 -3.57 -3.65 0.25
N GLU A 168 -4.36 -4.50 0.88
CA GLU A 168 -3.93 -5.78 1.40
C GLU A 168 -4.87 -6.92 0.96
N ASP A 169 -4.30 -8.06 0.56
CA ASP A 169 -5.06 -9.26 0.18
C ASP A 169 -6.17 -9.00 -0.86
N CYS A 170 -5.90 -8.09 -1.79
CA CYS A 170 -6.83 -7.68 -2.85
C CYS A 170 -6.51 -8.37 -4.18
N ILE A 171 -7.52 -8.49 -5.05
CA ILE A 171 -7.40 -8.96 -6.42
C ILE A 171 -7.73 -7.79 -7.34
N ILE A 172 -6.77 -7.36 -8.18
CA ILE A 172 -6.94 -6.18 -9.04
C ILE A 172 -6.55 -6.52 -10.46
N GLY A 173 -7.45 -6.31 -11.41
CA GLY A 173 -7.11 -6.65 -12.78
C GLY A 173 -8.16 -6.36 -13.84
N GLY A 174 -7.80 -6.62 -15.10
CA GLY A 174 -8.65 -6.40 -16.26
C GLY A 174 -8.73 -4.94 -16.71
N SER A 175 -7.72 -4.12 -16.38
CA SER A 175 -7.62 -2.73 -16.83
C SER A 175 -6.91 -2.65 -18.20
N GLU A 176 -7.52 -1.96 -19.16
CA GLU A 176 -6.90 -1.63 -20.47
C GLU A 176 -5.83 -0.52 -20.35
N THR A 177 -5.45 -0.15 -19.13
CA THR A 177 -4.39 0.80 -18.83
C THR A 177 -3.53 0.28 -17.66
N THR A 178 -3.69 0.82 -16.49
CA THR A 178 -2.92 0.45 -15.30
C THR A 178 -3.82 -0.23 -14.27
N GLY A 179 -3.39 -1.32 -13.66
CA GLY A 179 -4.15 -1.96 -12.58
C GLY A 179 -4.26 -1.06 -11.34
N VAL A 180 -3.10 -0.55 -10.85
CA VAL A 180 -3.08 0.41 -9.72
C VAL A 180 -2.18 1.60 -10.07
N GLN A 181 -2.71 2.81 -9.95
CA GLN A 181 -1.95 4.03 -10.18
C GLN A 181 -1.90 4.93 -8.95
N PHE A 182 -0.69 5.32 -8.56
CA PHE A 182 -0.42 6.28 -7.50
C PHE A 182 0.09 7.60 -8.08
N ALA A 183 -0.63 8.71 -7.83
CA ALA A 183 -0.23 10.05 -8.18
C ALA A 183 -0.13 10.92 -6.92
N ASN A 184 1.08 11.38 -6.59
CA ASN A 184 1.35 12.20 -5.39
C ASN A 184 0.76 11.60 -4.10
N SER A 185 0.87 10.29 -3.92
CA SER A 185 0.23 9.54 -2.83
C SER A 185 1.25 8.73 -2.02
N GLN A 186 0.87 8.36 -0.79
CA GLN A 186 1.67 7.49 0.07
C GLN A 186 0.90 6.20 0.34
N ALA A 187 1.52 5.05 0.03
CA ALA A 187 0.82 3.77 0.10
C ALA A 187 1.73 2.59 0.48
N VAL A 188 1.09 1.58 1.07
CA VAL A 188 1.63 0.22 1.21
C VAL A 188 0.68 -0.75 0.50
N MET A 189 1.23 -1.59 -0.37
CA MET A 189 0.53 -2.70 -1.00
C MET A 189 1.13 -4.01 -0.51
N ARG A 190 0.31 -4.90 0.05
CA ARG A 190 0.79 -6.17 0.60
C ARG A 190 -0.08 -7.34 0.18
N SER A 191 0.55 -8.45 -0.23
CA SER A 191 -0.11 -9.72 -0.53
C SER A 191 -1.25 -9.61 -1.56
N ASN A 192 -1.14 -8.69 -2.53
CA ASN A 192 -2.16 -8.53 -3.56
C ASN A 192 -1.84 -9.40 -4.78
N PHE A 193 -2.88 -9.81 -5.50
CA PHE A 193 -2.80 -10.44 -6.80
C PHE A 193 -3.25 -9.46 -7.88
N ILE A 194 -2.30 -9.00 -8.71
CA ILE A 194 -2.53 -7.98 -9.75
C ILE A 194 -2.31 -8.62 -11.11
N HIS A 195 -3.30 -8.58 -11.99
CA HIS A 195 -3.25 -9.37 -13.22
C HIS A 195 -4.01 -8.76 -14.39
N ASP A 196 -3.59 -9.15 -15.62
CA ASP A 196 -4.27 -8.80 -16.87
C ASP A 196 -4.51 -7.29 -17.05
N ASN A 197 -3.44 -6.49 -16.95
CA ASN A 197 -3.47 -5.04 -17.15
C ASN A 197 -2.46 -4.65 -18.23
N ASP A 198 -2.51 -3.42 -18.75
CA ASP A 198 -1.42 -2.91 -19.57
C ASP A 198 -0.16 -2.73 -18.72
N HIS A 199 -0.24 -2.00 -17.62
CA HIS A 199 0.79 -1.96 -16.57
C HIS A 199 0.20 -2.48 -15.25
N GLY A 200 0.98 -3.24 -14.48
CA GLY A 200 0.49 -3.74 -13.18
C GLY A 200 0.30 -2.60 -12.18
N VAL A 201 1.38 -1.93 -11.80
CA VAL A 201 1.38 -0.80 -10.84
C VAL A 201 2.17 0.38 -11.42
N SER A 202 1.62 1.58 -11.36
CA SER A 202 2.29 2.83 -11.71
C SER A 202 2.46 3.72 -10.49
N VAL A 203 3.68 4.22 -10.26
CA VAL A 203 4.04 5.13 -9.16
C VAL A 203 4.61 6.41 -9.76
N ALA A 204 3.87 7.52 -9.67
CA ALA A 204 4.20 8.76 -10.36
C ALA A 204 4.15 9.99 -9.45
N GLY A 205 4.66 11.11 -9.96
CA GLY A 205 4.72 12.39 -9.25
C GLY A 205 5.70 12.36 -8.09
N LYS A 206 5.23 12.69 -6.89
CA LYS A 206 5.99 12.64 -5.62
C LYS A 206 5.52 11.49 -4.73
N SER A 207 4.95 10.45 -5.32
CA SER A 207 4.46 9.31 -4.56
C SER A 207 5.58 8.58 -3.82
N THR A 208 5.23 8.01 -2.65
CA THR A 208 6.09 7.09 -1.91
C THR A 208 5.30 5.81 -1.67
N VAL A 209 5.70 4.72 -2.32
CA VAL A 209 4.95 3.46 -2.31
C VAL A 209 5.85 2.30 -1.93
N ARG A 210 5.35 1.45 -1.05
CA ARG A 210 5.98 0.20 -0.67
C ARG A 210 5.13 -0.97 -1.16
N LEU A 211 5.72 -1.83 -1.98
CA LEU A 211 5.11 -3.07 -2.48
C LEU A 211 5.77 -4.26 -1.79
N GLU A 212 5.00 -5.06 -1.05
CA GLU A 212 5.49 -6.21 -0.30
C GLU A 212 4.70 -7.47 -0.65
N ARG A 213 5.41 -8.51 -1.07
CA ARG A 213 4.82 -9.84 -1.30
C ARG A 213 3.59 -9.83 -2.22
N ASN A 214 3.57 -8.93 -3.20
CA ASN A 214 2.54 -8.94 -4.23
C ASN A 214 2.94 -9.88 -5.36
N VAL A 215 1.96 -10.47 -6.01
CA VAL A 215 2.12 -11.17 -7.28
C VAL A 215 1.55 -10.27 -8.37
N ILE A 216 2.38 -9.93 -9.36
CA ILE A 216 1.97 -9.13 -10.52
C ILE A 216 2.25 -9.94 -11.79
N THR A 217 1.21 -10.22 -12.55
CA THR A 217 1.30 -11.14 -13.68
C THR A 217 0.46 -10.71 -14.88
N ARG A 218 0.89 -11.12 -16.06
CA ARG A 218 0.19 -10.89 -17.35
C ARG A 218 -0.11 -9.40 -17.60
N SER A 219 0.82 -8.53 -17.19
CA SER A 219 0.81 -7.16 -17.67
C SER A 219 1.40 -7.11 -19.08
N LEU A 220 0.74 -6.37 -19.98
CA LEU A 220 1.21 -6.21 -21.36
C LEU A 220 2.61 -5.58 -21.42
N PHE A 221 2.84 -4.61 -20.54
CA PHE A 221 4.11 -3.93 -20.35
C PHE A 221 4.74 -4.33 -19.00
N GLU A 222 5.24 -3.41 -18.22
CA GLU A 222 5.92 -3.70 -16.97
C GLU A 222 4.95 -4.09 -15.84
N ALA A 223 5.39 -4.99 -14.97
CA ALA A 223 4.72 -5.25 -13.70
C ALA A 223 4.65 -3.99 -12.84
N VAL A 224 5.76 -3.21 -12.78
CA VAL A 224 5.82 -1.95 -12.05
C VAL A 224 6.51 -0.89 -12.89
N ILE A 225 5.93 0.30 -12.98
CA ILE A 225 6.59 1.48 -13.55
C ILE A 225 6.68 2.59 -12.50
N VAL A 226 7.89 3.12 -12.28
CA VAL A 226 8.15 4.22 -11.35
C VAL A 226 8.69 5.40 -12.13
N ASN A 227 8.06 6.56 -12.02
CA ASN A 227 8.39 7.73 -12.83
C ASN A 227 8.51 9.01 -11.99
N ASP A 228 8.90 10.11 -12.63
CA ASP A 228 9.03 11.44 -12.04
C ASP A 228 10.02 11.49 -10.87
N GLN A 229 9.59 11.99 -9.71
CA GLN A 229 10.35 12.06 -8.46
C GLN A 229 9.87 11.02 -7.43
N ALA A 230 9.16 10.00 -7.90
CA ALA A 230 8.58 8.99 -7.04
C ALA A 230 9.63 8.15 -6.31
N LYS A 231 9.21 7.52 -5.21
CA LYS A 231 10.01 6.55 -4.44
C LYS A 231 9.24 5.25 -4.35
N ALA A 232 9.86 4.16 -4.79
CA ALA A 232 9.30 2.84 -4.66
C ALA A 232 10.25 1.91 -3.91
N THR A 233 9.69 1.14 -2.96
CA THR A 233 10.38 0.05 -2.28
C THR A 233 9.66 -1.24 -2.64
N LEU A 234 10.35 -2.12 -3.38
CA LEU A 234 9.83 -3.39 -3.89
C LEU A 234 10.46 -4.54 -3.10
N LEU A 235 9.71 -5.18 -2.21
CA LEU A 235 10.24 -6.21 -1.30
C LEU A 235 9.49 -7.54 -1.44
N GLY A 236 10.22 -8.58 -1.81
CA GLY A 236 9.68 -9.93 -1.85
C GLY A 236 8.49 -10.11 -2.80
N ASN A 237 8.38 -9.30 -3.86
CA ASN A 237 7.30 -9.43 -4.83
C ASN A 237 7.65 -10.49 -5.89
N THR A 238 6.64 -11.02 -6.57
CA THR A 238 6.77 -11.91 -7.70
C THR A 238 6.23 -11.23 -8.96
N PHE A 239 7.12 -10.87 -9.90
CA PHE A 239 6.81 -10.30 -11.20
C PHE A 239 7.00 -11.39 -12.26
N VAL A 240 5.90 -11.90 -12.78
CA VAL A 240 5.94 -13.11 -13.62
C VAL A 240 5.02 -13.01 -14.82
N LYS A 241 5.49 -13.43 -16.02
CA LYS A 241 4.73 -13.40 -17.27
C LYS A 241 4.24 -11.99 -17.67
N ASN A 242 5.03 -10.96 -17.43
CA ASN A 242 4.76 -9.60 -17.87
C ASN A 242 5.65 -9.26 -19.10
N GLY A 243 5.38 -8.14 -19.76
CA GLY A 243 6.28 -7.58 -20.75
C GLY A 243 7.64 -7.24 -20.13
N GLY A 244 7.66 -6.66 -18.93
CA GLY A 244 8.87 -6.39 -18.14
C GLY A 244 8.64 -6.57 -16.64
N GLY A 245 9.74 -6.70 -15.89
CA GLY A 245 9.69 -6.76 -14.43
C GLY A 245 9.36 -5.39 -13.83
N ALA A 246 10.32 -4.46 -13.80
CA ALA A 246 10.05 -3.10 -13.38
C ALA A 246 10.89 -2.07 -14.15
N ALA A 247 10.29 -0.90 -14.41
CA ALA A 247 10.97 0.25 -15.00
C ALA A 247 11.08 1.39 -13.99
N PHE A 248 12.30 1.85 -13.76
CA PHE A 248 12.64 2.96 -12.87
C PHE A 248 13.08 4.15 -13.73
N LEU A 249 12.19 5.10 -13.90
CA LEU A 249 12.31 6.23 -14.81
C LEU A 249 12.38 7.58 -14.07
N GLY A 250 12.50 8.66 -14.83
CA GLY A 250 12.58 10.00 -14.27
C GLY A 250 13.79 10.19 -13.34
N THR A 251 13.60 10.87 -12.23
CA THR A 251 14.59 11.07 -11.15
C THR A 251 14.23 10.26 -9.90
N SER A 252 13.55 9.16 -10.09
CA SER A 252 13.04 8.29 -9.02
C SER A 252 14.16 7.71 -8.15
N GLN A 253 13.84 7.42 -6.87
CA GLN A 253 14.77 6.83 -5.91
C GLN A 253 14.14 5.56 -5.33
N ASN A 254 14.77 4.42 -5.57
CA ASN A 254 14.10 3.14 -5.39
C ASN A 254 14.97 2.13 -4.67
N GLU A 255 14.31 1.10 -4.14
CA GLU A 255 14.89 -0.13 -3.62
C GLU A 255 14.14 -1.32 -4.22
N ALA A 256 14.85 -2.36 -4.64
CA ALA A 256 14.26 -3.61 -5.08
C ALA A 256 15.06 -4.78 -4.49
N SER A 257 14.48 -5.44 -3.51
CA SER A 257 15.14 -6.49 -2.71
C SER A 257 14.26 -7.73 -2.56
N GLY A 258 14.88 -8.90 -2.68
CA GLY A 258 14.20 -10.18 -2.47
C GLY A 258 13.07 -10.47 -3.48
N ASN A 259 13.03 -9.83 -4.64
CA ASN A 259 11.97 -10.07 -5.61
C ASN A 259 12.30 -11.25 -6.54
N ILE A 260 11.27 -11.96 -6.97
CA ILE A 260 11.35 -12.94 -8.05
C ILE A 260 10.85 -12.27 -9.33
N VAL A 261 11.73 -12.19 -10.34
CA VAL A 261 11.41 -11.54 -11.62
C VAL A 261 11.68 -12.55 -12.74
N SER A 262 10.64 -13.24 -13.17
CA SER A 262 10.81 -14.42 -14.03
C SER A 262 9.75 -14.54 -15.11
N LEU A 263 10.12 -15.18 -16.21
CA LEU A 263 9.22 -15.42 -17.34
C LEU A 263 8.66 -14.12 -17.99
N ASN A 264 9.31 -12.97 -17.76
CA ASN A 264 9.00 -11.74 -18.46
C ASN A 264 9.86 -11.63 -19.75
N ALA A 265 9.51 -10.71 -20.64
CA ALA A 265 10.38 -10.45 -21.80
C ALA A 265 11.72 -9.85 -21.36
N TYR A 266 11.73 -9.03 -20.32
CA TYR A 266 12.96 -8.48 -19.69
C TYR A 266 12.75 -8.25 -18.18
N GLY A 267 13.87 -8.02 -17.47
CA GLY A 267 13.84 -7.79 -16.03
C GLY A 267 13.64 -6.32 -15.65
N PHE A 268 14.67 -5.69 -15.09
CA PHE A 268 14.64 -4.31 -14.63
C PHE A 268 15.21 -3.33 -15.67
N VAL A 269 14.51 -2.23 -15.90
CA VAL A 269 14.94 -1.09 -16.73
C VAL A 269 15.22 0.11 -15.86
N VAL A 270 16.41 0.72 -15.98
CA VAL A 270 16.81 1.86 -15.16
C VAL A 270 17.22 3.05 -16.04
N ALA A 271 16.54 4.17 -15.88
CA ALA A 271 16.93 5.42 -16.54
C ALA A 271 18.24 5.98 -15.95
N PRO A 272 19.06 6.67 -16.74
CA PRO A 272 20.32 7.25 -16.26
C PRO A 272 20.17 8.22 -15.07
N SER A 273 19.03 8.89 -14.98
CA SER A 273 18.69 9.85 -13.90
C SER A 273 18.07 9.18 -12.67
N SER A 274 17.63 7.92 -12.78
CA SER A 274 17.02 7.17 -11.69
C SER A 274 18.08 6.46 -10.84
N ARG A 275 17.78 6.27 -9.56
CA ARG A 275 18.64 5.50 -8.63
C ARG A 275 17.86 4.32 -8.10
N VAL A 276 18.50 3.14 -8.10
CA VAL A 276 17.92 1.91 -7.55
C VAL A 276 18.98 1.16 -6.76
N LEU A 277 18.64 0.75 -5.56
CA LEU A 277 19.42 -0.21 -4.77
C LEU A 277 18.84 -1.59 -5.00
N PHE A 278 19.61 -2.46 -5.66
CA PHE A 278 19.24 -3.85 -5.90
C PHE A 278 19.92 -4.77 -4.88
N SER A 279 19.18 -5.77 -4.37
CA SER A 279 19.77 -6.82 -3.54
C SER A 279 18.90 -8.08 -3.50
N TYR A 280 19.53 -9.23 -3.53
CA TYR A 280 18.89 -10.54 -3.33
C TYR A 280 17.72 -10.85 -4.27
N ASN A 281 17.65 -10.26 -5.45
CA ASN A 281 16.62 -10.60 -6.42
C ASN A 281 16.96 -11.89 -7.17
N ALA A 282 15.95 -12.70 -7.47
CA ALA A 282 16.08 -13.89 -8.31
C ALA A 282 15.45 -13.62 -9.67
N MET A 283 16.25 -13.76 -10.74
CA MET A 283 15.83 -13.30 -12.06
C MET A 283 16.10 -14.36 -13.13
N GLN A 284 15.03 -14.65 -13.92
CA GLN A 284 15.16 -15.47 -15.13
C GLN A 284 14.11 -15.00 -16.15
N ASN A 285 14.52 -14.19 -17.08
CA ASN A 285 13.67 -13.64 -18.13
C ASN A 285 14.15 -14.10 -19.52
N SER A 286 13.32 -13.97 -20.55
CA SER A 286 13.69 -14.37 -21.92
C SER A 286 14.72 -13.43 -22.55
N GLY A 287 14.73 -12.16 -22.16
CA GLY A 287 15.75 -11.18 -22.53
C GLY A 287 16.65 -10.82 -21.34
N SER A 288 17.28 -9.65 -21.40
CA SER A 288 18.21 -9.18 -20.38
C SER A 288 17.51 -8.92 -19.05
N ASN A 289 18.13 -9.36 -17.94
CA ASN A 289 17.60 -9.10 -16.59
C ASN A 289 17.80 -7.65 -16.15
N TYR A 290 18.82 -6.96 -16.65
CA TYR A 290 19.13 -5.57 -16.36
C TYR A 290 19.36 -4.78 -17.63
N LEU A 291 18.67 -3.63 -17.74
CA LEU A 291 18.76 -2.74 -18.90
C LEU A 291 18.90 -1.28 -18.48
N ARG A 292 19.59 -0.49 -19.30
CA ARG A 292 19.49 0.97 -19.31
C ARG A 292 18.35 1.39 -20.23
N SER A 293 17.53 2.31 -19.74
CA SER A 293 16.48 2.91 -20.55
C SER A 293 17.06 3.69 -21.73
N GLY A 294 16.52 3.46 -22.91
CA GLY A 294 16.90 4.07 -24.17
C GLY A 294 15.95 3.67 -25.29
N THR A 295 16.28 4.02 -26.53
CA THR A 295 15.50 3.64 -27.71
C THR A 295 16.42 3.02 -28.76
N PRO A 296 16.55 1.68 -28.78
CA PRO A 296 16.01 0.69 -27.84
C PRO A 296 16.73 0.66 -26.50
N ASN A 297 16.13 0.00 -25.48
CA ASN A 297 16.78 -0.28 -24.20
C ASN A 297 18.05 -1.12 -24.40
N GLN A 298 19.10 -0.84 -23.63
CA GLN A 298 20.41 -1.49 -23.77
C GLN A 298 20.67 -2.42 -22.59
N PRO A 299 21.22 -3.64 -22.81
CA PRO A 299 21.71 -4.51 -21.74
C PRO A 299 22.69 -3.77 -20.82
N ALA A 300 22.53 -3.93 -19.51
CA ALA A 300 23.31 -3.23 -18.49
C ALA A 300 23.74 -4.20 -17.36
N PRO A 301 24.61 -5.16 -17.64
CA PRO A 301 25.02 -6.15 -16.64
C PRO A 301 25.70 -5.53 -15.42
N GLU A 302 26.28 -4.34 -15.55
CA GLU A 302 26.90 -3.59 -14.46
C GLU A 302 25.91 -3.15 -13.38
N LEU A 303 24.63 -3.20 -13.63
CA LEU A 303 23.59 -2.90 -12.64
C LEU A 303 23.32 -4.09 -11.70
N LYS A 304 23.73 -5.31 -12.10
CA LYS A 304 23.48 -6.52 -11.31
C LYS A 304 24.46 -6.57 -10.12
N PRO A 305 23.98 -6.54 -8.88
CA PRO A 305 24.83 -6.78 -7.71
C PRO A 305 25.15 -8.27 -7.57
N ASP A 306 26.21 -8.58 -6.82
CA ASP A 306 26.63 -9.97 -6.58
C ASP A 306 25.59 -10.78 -5.80
N SER A 307 24.75 -10.10 -4.99
CA SER A 307 23.66 -10.72 -4.23
C SER A 307 22.49 -11.19 -5.09
N ASP A 308 22.34 -10.68 -6.32
CA ASP A 308 21.23 -11.05 -7.19
C ASP A 308 21.54 -12.33 -7.99
N LEU A 309 20.59 -13.25 -8.02
CA LEU A 309 20.73 -14.56 -8.61
C LEU A 309 20.11 -14.63 -10.00
N THR A 310 20.76 -15.33 -10.92
CA THR A 310 20.17 -15.74 -12.19
C THR A 310 19.83 -17.23 -12.06
N VAL A 311 18.55 -17.50 -11.75
CA VAL A 311 18.10 -18.85 -11.40
C VAL A 311 16.60 -19.04 -11.71
N ASP A 312 16.23 -20.25 -12.16
CA ASP A 312 14.84 -20.66 -12.31
C ASP A 312 14.16 -20.76 -10.93
N PRO A 313 13.12 -19.99 -10.67
CA PRO A 313 12.39 -20.07 -9.41
C PRO A 313 11.72 -21.43 -9.15
N ARG A 314 11.44 -22.21 -10.21
CA ARG A 314 10.75 -23.49 -10.14
C ARG A 314 9.39 -23.39 -9.46
N PHE A 315 8.50 -22.61 -10.06
CA PHE A 315 7.11 -22.48 -9.63
C PHE A 315 6.35 -23.83 -9.69
N VAL A 316 5.36 -24.00 -8.85
CA VAL A 316 4.54 -25.22 -8.78
C VAL A 316 3.78 -25.47 -10.07
N ASP A 317 2.99 -24.48 -10.54
CA ASP A 317 2.23 -24.57 -11.80
C ASP A 317 1.92 -23.18 -12.36
N THR A 318 2.79 -22.72 -13.24
CA THR A 318 2.61 -21.42 -13.88
C THR A 318 1.43 -21.34 -14.86
N ALA A 319 0.90 -22.48 -15.33
CA ALA A 319 -0.26 -22.50 -16.20
C ALA A 319 -1.56 -22.20 -15.46
N ARG A 320 -1.59 -22.49 -14.17
CA ARG A 320 -2.72 -22.24 -13.27
C ARG A 320 -2.47 -21.05 -12.33
N ASP A 321 -1.47 -20.21 -12.61
CA ASP A 321 -1.06 -19.08 -11.78
C ASP A 321 -0.66 -19.48 -10.35
N ASP A 322 -0.21 -20.71 -10.17
CA ASP A 322 0.38 -21.15 -8.92
C ASP A 322 1.89 -20.84 -8.91
N PHE A 323 2.20 -19.63 -8.45
CA PHE A 323 3.56 -19.12 -8.37
C PHE A 323 4.25 -19.41 -7.05
N ARG A 324 3.71 -20.32 -6.24
CA ARG A 324 4.43 -20.85 -5.08
C ARG A 324 5.68 -21.58 -5.54
N LEU A 325 6.71 -21.48 -4.73
CA LEU A 325 7.98 -22.16 -5.02
C LEU A 325 7.89 -23.64 -4.66
N ARG A 326 8.50 -24.48 -5.49
CA ARG A 326 8.69 -25.89 -5.13
C ARG A 326 9.72 -26.03 -4.02
N ALA A 327 9.54 -27.01 -3.12
CA ALA A 327 10.44 -27.25 -1.99
C ALA A 327 11.89 -27.55 -2.38
N ASP A 328 12.15 -27.97 -3.62
CA ASP A 328 13.47 -28.31 -4.17
C ASP A 328 14.15 -27.14 -4.91
N THR A 329 13.55 -25.95 -4.93
CA THR A 329 14.21 -24.77 -5.53
C THR A 329 15.37 -24.29 -4.66
N ALA A 330 16.41 -23.74 -5.30
CA ALA A 330 17.51 -23.10 -4.60
C ALA A 330 17.06 -21.88 -3.76
N LEU A 331 15.95 -21.24 -4.13
CA LEU A 331 15.42 -20.06 -3.46
C LEU A 331 14.83 -20.39 -2.07
N VAL A 332 14.16 -21.53 -1.91
CA VAL A 332 13.64 -21.96 -0.59
C VAL A 332 14.76 -22.12 0.45
N LYS A 333 15.98 -22.46 0.00
CA LYS A 333 17.15 -22.64 0.87
C LYS A 333 17.74 -21.30 1.34
N ILE A 334 17.45 -20.22 0.66
CA ILE A 334 17.98 -18.88 0.96
C ILE A 334 17.09 -18.15 1.97
N GLY A 335 15.82 -18.59 2.13
CA GLY A 335 14.92 -18.13 3.20
C GLY A 335 14.40 -16.68 3.07
N GLU A 336 14.70 -15.98 1.96
CA GLU A 336 14.36 -14.56 1.80
C GLU A 336 13.21 -14.29 0.82
N PHE A 337 12.66 -15.33 0.18
CA PHE A 337 11.62 -15.19 -0.83
C PHE A 337 10.24 -15.62 -0.29
N PRO A 338 9.16 -14.95 -0.71
CA PRO A 338 7.80 -15.32 -0.29
C PRO A 338 7.42 -16.70 -0.85
N TYR A 339 6.81 -17.51 -0.01
CA TYR A 339 6.32 -18.85 -0.32
C TYR A 339 4.89 -18.81 -0.86
#